data_3157b1424a7d0a1870a483d1d7cdd855
#
_entry.id   3157b1424a7d0a1870a483d1d7cdd855
#
_cell.length_a   1.000
_cell.length_b   1.000
_cell.length_c   1.000
_cell.angle_alpha   90.00
_cell.angle_beta   90.00
_cell.angle_gamma   90.00
#
_symmetry.space_group_name_H-M   'P 1'
#
loop_
_entity.id
_entity.type
_entity.pdbx_description
1 polymer ?
#
loop_
_entity_poly.entity_id
_entity_poly.type
_entity_poly.pdbx_seq_one_letter_code
_entity_poly.pdbx_strand_id
1 'polypeptide(L)'
;MVSYITAGWPPEDIYIIENTGTMRSNELGLLTIQNPFFLNHTRLHMFGVNIVVTPTLLSFSQLQNFYIWTAIQNNFTTYFYGHMDVVVLPYEDRYIPDPSKETGVTYTGFKTIYEQAVDALRLATSPEPDPNASNSSKPWAARFFSYDRLALVNREAYESIGGWDTAIPYYFSDCDMHDRLKMYGFEYNGPDIEIGDFFDVAGSLDDLLVLYRKNDSTGASFVFDGPSQDSGNVKEKREQKKAIYGRQTSGTWASDEIGSASYKQLHEVADAMEKYKNEGGPNGRNTWQARQTGGKGEPYYRDPEGFETGIQMITQTGRDIYAEKWGHQSCGLLPFGRKAGDEWRIEHDWK
;
A
#
# COMPACT_ATOMS: atom_id res chain seq x y z
N MET A 1 2.34 -7.63 2.98
CA MET A 1 2.30 -8.98 2.36
C MET A 1 1.62 -10.00 3.27
N VAL A 2 2.10 -10.29 4.49
CA VAL A 2 1.46 -11.29 5.39
C VAL A 2 -0.01 -11.00 5.63
N SER A 3 -0.40 -9.74 5.89
CA SER A 3 -1.80 -9.36 6.08
C SER A 3 -2.68 -9.64 4.85
N TYR A 4 -2.16 -9.53 3.63
CA TYR A 4 -2.89 -9.92 2.43
C TYR A 4 -3.11 -11.43 2.35
N ILE A 5 -2.09 -12.24 2.70
CA ILE A 5 -2.25 -13.71 2.75
C ILE A 5 -3.30 -14.10 3.79
N THR A 6 -3.24 -13.52 5.00
CA THR A 6 -4.24 -13.79 6.04
C THR A 6 -5.62 -13.23 5.72
N ALA A 7 -5.70 -12.24 4.84
CA ALA A 7 -6.95 -11.70 4.28
C ALA A 7 -7.47 -12.46 3.06
N GLY A 8 -6.91 -13.63 2.75
CA GLY A 8 -7.40 -14.59 1.78
C GLY A 8 -6.72 -14.57 0.41
N TRP A 9 -5.74 -13.68 0.17
CA TRP A 9 -5.02 -13.66 -1.11
C TRP A 9 -4.16 -14.92 -1.29
N PRO A 10 -4.29 -15.64 -2.42
CA PRO A 10 -3.37 -16.71 -2.76
C PRO A 10 -1.95 -16.16 -2.89
N PRO A 11 -0.96 -16.75 -2.20
CA PRO A 11 0.41 -16.24 -2.27
C PRO A 11 0.99 -16.21 -3.69
N GLU A 12 0.63 -17.18 -4.51
CA GLU A 12 1.05 -17.28 -5.91
C GLU A 12 0.54 -16.15 -6.81
N ASP A 13 -0.54 -15.47 -6.39
CA ASP A 13 -1.11 -14.33 -7.09
C ASP A 13 -0.52 -12.99 -6.59
N ILE A 14 0.33 -13.03 -5.57
CA ILE A 14 0.99 -11.84 -5.03
C ILE A 14 2.34 -11.62 -5.73
N TYR A 15 2.49 -10.44 -6.33
CA TYR A 15 3.72 -9.97 -6.95
C TYR A 15 4.32 -8.84 -6.11
N ILE A 16 5.50 -9.09 -5.54
CA ILE A 16 6.26 -8.06 -4.83
C ILE A 16 7.18 -7.39 -5.84
N ILE A 17 6.92 -6.14 -6.15
CA ILE A 17 7.78 -5.36 -7.02
C ILE A 17 8.85 -4.70 -6.15
N GLU A 18 10.06 -5.24 -6.18
CA GLU A 18 11.18 -4.69 -5.43
C GLU A 18 11.78 -3.49 -6.16
N ASN A 19 11.47 -2.30 -5.65
CA ASN A 19 11.96 -1.02 -6.16
C ASN A 19 12.92 -0.36 -5.16
N THR A 20 13.90 -1.10 -4.68
CA THR A 20 14.86 -0.62 -3.68
C THR A 20 16.03 0.14 -4.31
N GLY A 21 16.24 0.03 -5.61
CA GLY A 21 17.40 0.59 -6.31
C GLY A 21 18.74 -0.12 -6.03
N THR A 22 18.69 -1.19 -5.22
CA THR A 22 19.89 -1.99 -4.89
C THR A 22 20.13 -3.11 -5.90
N MET A 23 19.41 -3.09 -7.00
CA MET A 23 19.44 -4.11 -8.05
C MET A 23 19.21 -5.51 -7.45
N ARG A 24 20.16 -6.41 -7.60
CA ARG A 24 20.08 -7.79 -7.11
C ARG A 24 20.67 -7.99 -5.72
N SER A 25 20.94 -6.91 -4.99
CA SER A 25 21.65 -7.02 -3.70
C SER A 25 20.90 -7.82 -2.65
N ASN A 26 19.56 -7.71 -2.60
CA ASN A 26 18.73 -8.53 -1.71
C ASN A 26 18.68 -9.99 -2.14
N GLU A 27 18.56 -10.26 -3.44
CA GLU A 27 18.60 -11.61 -4.00
C GLU A 27 19.95 -12.30 -3.71
N LEU A 28 21.04 -11.56 -3.79
CA LEU A 28 22.39 -12.03 -3.51
C LEU A 28 22.74 -12.04 -2.01
N GLY A 29 21.85 -11.61 -1.13
CA GLY A 29 22.08 -11.56 0.32
C GLY A 29 23.16 -10.56 0.75
N LEU A 30 23.35 -9.48 0.00
CA LEU A 30 24.37 -8.47 0.28
C LEU A 30 23.92 -7.39 1.28
N LEU A 31 22.60 -7.29 1.55
CA LEU A 31 22.06 -6.36 2.51
C LEU A 31 21.74 -7.06 3.83
N THR A 32 21.93 -6.34 4.94
CA THR A 32 21.55 -6.80 6.27
C THR A 32 20.24 -6.16 6.71
N ILE A 33 19.62 -6.69 7.76
CA ILE A 33 18.38 -6.15 8.34
C ILE A 33 18.52 -4.69 8.81
N GLN A 34 19.72 -4.20 8.99
CA GLN A 34 20.00 -2.81 9.35
C GLN A 34 19.91 -1.85 8.16
N ASN A 35 19.94 -2.39 6.94
CA ASN A 35 19.75 -1.58 5.74
C ASN A 35 18.26 -1.29 5.54
N PRO A 36 17.86 -0.03 5.35
CA PRO A 36 16.45 0.34 5.16
C PRO A 36 15.82 -0.30 3.90
N PHE A 37 16.64 -0.74 2.96
CA PHE A 37 16.21 -1.40 1.73
C PHE A 37 16.30 -2.94 1.80
N PHE A 38 16.57 -3.49 2.97
CA PHE A 38 16.64 -4.93 3.16
C PHE A 38 15.29 -5.60 2.90
N LEU A 39 15.32 -6.59 2.02
CA LEU A 39 14.20 -7.46 1.72
C LEU A 39 14.66 -8.92 1.74
N ASN A 40 14.03 -9.74 2.57
CA ASN A 40 14.40 -11.15 2.72
C ASN A 40 13.77 -12.01 1.62
N HIS A 41 14.39 -12.11 0.46
CA HIS A 41 13.92 -12.90 -0.68
C HIS A 41 13.66 -14.36 -0.31
N THR A 42 14.59 -14.99 0.44
CA THR A 42 14.42 -16.39 0.86
C THR A 42 13.13 -16.59 1.62
N ARG A 43 12.84 -15.72 2.59
CA ARG A 43 11.59 -15.80 3.37
C ARG A 43 10.36 -15.52 2.53
N LEU A 44 10.44 -14.58 1.60
CA LEU A 44 9.33 -14.26 0.69
C LEU A 44 9.02 -15.44 -0.23
N HIS A 45 10.04 -16.08 -0.80
CA HIS A 45 9.86 -17.30 -1.59
C HIS A 45 9.25 -18.46 -0.77
N MET A 46 9.60 -18.58 0.52
CA MET A 46 8.98 -19.57 1.40
C MET A 46 7.46 -19.34 1.59
N PHE A 47 6.97 -18.14 1.42
CA PHE A 47 5.53 -17.86 1.42
C PHE A 47 4.86 -18.15 0.07
N GLY A 48 5.62 -18.43 -0.98
CA GLY A 48 5.11 -18.72 -2.31
C GLY A 48 4.78 -17.49 -3.14
N VAL A 49 5.20 -16.29 -2.73
CA VAL A 49 4.96 -15.05 -3.49
C VAL A 49 5.98 -14.86 -4.61
N ASN A 50 5.57 -14.13 -5.65
CA ASN A 50 6.43 -13.76 -6.76
C ASN A 50 7.24 -12.50 -6.41
N ILE A 51 8.50 -12.44 -6.82
CA ILE A 51 9.35 -11.26 -6.65
C ILE A 51 9.83 -10.80 -8.02
N VAL A 52 9.58 -9.53 -8.34
CA VAL A 52 10.05 -8.89 -9.57
C VAL A 52 10.94 -7.71 -9.17
N VAL A 53 12.21 -7.78 -9.52
CA VAL A 53 13.19 -6.75 -9.20
C VAL A 53 13.23 -5.71 -10.30
N THR A 54 13.07 -4.44 -9.96
CA THR A 54 13.20 -3.34 -10.94
C THR A 54 14.67 -3.15 -11.36
N PRO A 55 14.92 -2.75 -12.61
CA PRO A 55 16.30 -2.61 -13.11
C PRO A 55 17.08 -1.47 -12.44
N THR A 56 16.37 -0.52 -11.85
CA THR A 56 16.92 0.63 -11.11
C THR A 56 15.86 1.15 -10.14
N LEU A 57 16.20 2.11 -9.29
CA LEU A 57 15.21 2.83 -8.50
C LEU A 57 14.31 3.66 -9.44
N LEU A 58 13.07 3.26 -9.53
CA LEU A 58 12.05 3.95 -10.33
C LEU A 58 11.34 4.99 -9.47
N SER A 59 11.02 6.13 -10.06
CA SER A 59 10.08 7.09 -9.45
C SER A 59 8.68 6.51 -9.38
N PHE A 60 7.76 7.18 -8.68
CA PHE A 60 6.39 6.67 -8.50
C PHE A 60 5.69 6.43 -9.84
N SER A 61 5.70 7.41 -10.75
CA SER A 61 5.07 7.28 -12.08
C SER A 61 5.73 6.21 -12.96
N GLN A 62 7.07 6.08 -12.88
CA GLN A 62 7.79 5.00 -13.56
C GLN A 62 7.42 3.63 -12.98
N LEU A 63 7.28 3.52 -11.64
CA LEU A 63 6.87 2.29 -10.97
C LEU A 63 5.45 1.89 -11.36
N GLN A 64 4.52 2.82 -11.44
CA GLN A 64 3.16 2.57 -11.90
C GLN A 64 3.13 2.06 -13.35
N ASN A 65 3.95 2.64 -14.25
CA ASN A 65 4.12 2.11 -15.61
C ASN A 65 4.77 0.73 -15.62
N PHE A 66 5.65 0.45 -14.66
CA PHE A 66 6.24 -0.88 -14.50
C PHE A 66 5.20 -1.92 -14.05
N TYR A 67 4.19 -1.54 -13.27
CA TYR A 67 3.04 -2.42 -12.96
C TYR A 67 2.24 -2.74 -14.23
N ILE A 68 1.95 -1.74 -15.06
CA ILE A 68 1.28 -1.93 -16.36
C ILE A 68 2.10 -2.89 -17.24
N TRP A 69 3.40 -2.65 -17.35
CA TRP A 69 4.31 -3.52 -18.10
C TRP A 69 4.33 -4.95 -17.56
N THR A 70 4.40 -5.13 -16.24
CA THR A 70 4.34 -6.43 -15.60
C THR A 70 3.03 -7.15 -15.91
N ALA A 71 1.91 -6.44 -15.89
CA ALA A 71 0.60 -6.98 -16.26
C ALA A 71 0.55 -7.41 -17.74
N ILE A 72 1.15 -6.63 -18.64
CA ILE A 72 1.27 -7.00 -20.06
C ILE A 72 2.08 -8.27 -20.23
N GLN A 73 3.24 -8.37 -19.58
CA GLN A 73 4.12 -9.55 -19.69
C GLN A 73 3.46 -10.83 -19.20
N ASN A 74 2.56 -10.73 -18.22
CA ASN A 74 1.81 -11.85 -17.66
C ASN A 74 0.40 -12.03 -18.24
N ASN A 75 0.03 -11.27 -19.28
CA ASN A 75 -1.30 -11.25 -19.88
C ASN A 75 -2.45 -10.98 -18.91
N PHE A 76 -2.20 -10.20 -17.86
CA PHE A 76 -3.24 -9.76 -16.95
C PHE A 76 -4.02 -8.60 -17.59
N THR A 77 -5.33 -8.71 -17.65
CA THR A 77 -6.22 -7.62 -18.12
C THR A 77 -6.49 -6.61 -17.00
N THR A 78 -6.46 -7.09 -15.78
CA THR A 78 -6.67 -6.30 -14.56
C THR A 78 -5.66 -6.71 -13.49
N TYR A 79 -5.37 -5.82 -12.57
CA TYR A 79 -4.53 -6.11 -11.42
C TYR A 79 -4.92 -5.25 -10.24
N PHE A 80 -4.61 -5.75 -9.04
CA PHE A 80 -4.65 -4.94 -7.84
C PHE A 80 -3.25 -4.42 -7.54
N TYR A 81 -3.14 -3.18 -7.09
CA TYR A 81 -1.91 -2.71 -6.47
C TYR A 81 -2.18 -2.13 -5.10
N GLY A 82 -1.20 -2.23 -4.21
CA GLY A 82 -1.23 -1.68 -2.88
C GLY A 82 0.15 -1.23 -2.43
N HIS A 83 0.20 -0.45 -1.37
CA HIS A 83 1.44 0.08 -0.82
C HIS A 83 2.10 -0.95 0.11
N MET A 84 3.42 -0.87 0.24
CA MET A 84 4.20 -1.78 1.10
C MET A 84 3.95 -1.55 2.60
N ASP A 85 3.53 -0.38 2.97
CA ASP A 85 3.31 0.10 4.34
C ASP A 85 1.83 0.06 4.75
N VAL A 86 1.06 -0.87 4.17
CA VAL A 86 -0.35 -1.08 4.47
C VAL A 86 -0.56 -2.45 5.12
N VAL A 87 -1.29 -2.46 6.22
CA VAL A 87 -1.89 -3.67 6.82
C VAL A 87 -3.36 -3.70 6.46
N VAL A 88 -3.83 -4.86 6.00
CA VAL A 88 -5.23 -5.07 5.61
C VAL A 88 -5.90 -6.07 6.55
N LEU A 89 -7.10 -5.75 7.02
CA LEU A 89 -7.89 -6.59 7.91
C LEU A 89 -9.34 -6.68 7.40
N PRO A 90 -9.91 -7.89 7.29
CA PRO A 90 -11.32 -8.04 6.96
C PRO A 90 -12.20 -7.55 8.11
N TYR A 91 -13.45 -7.24 7.85
CA TYR A 91 -14.42 -6.80 8.87
C TYR A 91 -14.93 -7.96 9.74
N GLU A 92 -14.04 -8.62 10.46
CA GLU A 92 -14.43 -9.76 11.28
C GLU A 92 -15.32 -9.39 12.46
N ASP A 93 -15.14 -8.21 13.03
CA ASP A 93 -15.93 -7.66 14.14
C ASP A 93 -17.40 -7.41 13.77
N ARG A 94 -17.69 -7.17 12.49
CA ARG A 94 -19.06 -7.03 11.99
C ARG A 94 -19.84 -8.34 11.95
N TYR A 95 -19.14 -9.47 12.06
CA TYR A 95 -19.69 -10.81 12.02
C TYR A 95 -19.71 -11.53 13.37
N ILE A 96 -19.29 -10.87 14.45
CA ILE A 96 -19.37 -11.40 15.80
C ILE A 96 -20.78 -11.11 16.34
N PRO A 97 -21.53 -12.12 16.81
CA PRO A 97 -22.79 -11.87 17.51
C PRO A 97 -22.50 -11.02 18.75
N ASP A 98 -23.06 -9.82 18.82
CA ASP A 98 -23.04 -9.04 20.05
C ASP A 98 -24.07 -9.65 21.01
N PRO A 99 -23.63 -10.34 22.10
CA PRO A 99 -24.55 -10.99 23.01
C PRO A 99 -25.45 -10.02 23.77
N SER A 100 -25.18 -8.71 23.69
CA SER A 100 -26.01 -7.65 24.28
C SER A 100 -27.15 -7.18 23.36
N LYS A 101 -27.13 -7.56 22.07
CA LYS A 101 -28.15 -7.21 21.09
C LYS A 101 -28.98 -8.45 20.76
N GLU A 102 -30.23 -8.49 21.20
CA GLU A 102 -31.25 -9.47 20.80
C GLU A 102 -31.66 -9.33 19.32
N THR A 103 -30.72 -9.16 18.43
CA THR A 103 -31.01 -9.19 16.99
C THR A 103 -30.66 -10.58 16.49
N GLY A 104 -31.66 -11.39 16.21
CA GLY A 104 -31.54 -12.71 15.61
C GLY A 104 -30.96 -12.69 14.19
N VAL A 105 -29.89 -11.94 13.98
CA VAL A 105 -29.14 -11.90 12.74
C VAL A 105 -28.15 -13.05 12.78
N THR A 106 -28.49 -14.11 12.10
CA THR A 106 -27.57 -15.18 11.77
C THR A 106 -26.56 -14.61 10.78
N TYR A 107 -25.36 -14.31 11.21
CA TYR A 107 -24.28 -13.86 10.35
C TYR A 107 -23.79 -15.05 9.48
N THR A 108 -24.56 -15.39 8.47
CA THR A 108 -24.14 -16.29 7.41
C THR A 108 -23.49 -15.42 6.34
N GLY A 109 -22.17 -15.52 6.19
CA GLY A 109 -21.51 -14.96 5.01
C GLY A 109 -20.32 -14.05 5.27
N PHE A 110 -19.46 -14.36 6.27
CA PHE A 110 -18.15 -13.74 6.33
C PHE A 110 -17.42 -13.96 4.98
N LYS A 111 -16.90 -12.87 4.42
CA LYS A 111 -16.05 -12.90 3.23
C LYS A 111 -14.71 -12.29 3.57
N THR A 112 -13.65 -12.91 3.11
CA THR A 112 -12.31 -12.35 3.15
C THR A 112 -12.22 -11.10 2.27
N ILE A 113 -11.19 -10.28 2.48
CA ILE A 113 -10.95 -9.12 1.60
C ILE A 113 -10.77 -9.59 0.15
N TYR A 114 -10.06 -10.70 -0.06
CA TYR A 114 -9.86 -11.26 -1.40
C TYR A 114 -11.18 -11.60 -2.10
N GLU A 115 -12.09 -12.30 -1.41
CA GLU A 115 -13.40 -12.64 -2.00
C GLU A 115 -14.20 -11.39 -2.34
N GLN A 116 -14.20 -10.38 -1.48
CA GLN A 116 -14.88 -9.12 -1.71
C GLN A 116 -14.24 -8.31 -2.85
N ALA A 117 -12.90 -8.32 -2.94
CA ALA A 117 -12.16 -7.69 -4.03
C ALA A 117 -12.47 -8.36 -5.38
N VAL A 118 -12.57 -9.70 -5.40
CA VAL A 118 -12.97 -10.46 -6.60
C VAL A 118 -14.42 -10.16 -6.98
N ASP A 119 -15.32 -10.02 -6.01
CA ASP A 119 -16.70 -9.61 -6.29
C ASP A 119 -16.77 -8.20 -6.88
N ALA A 120 -15.96 -7.27 -6.37
CA ALA A 120 -15.84 -5.92 -6.95
C ALA A 120 -15.31 -5.95 -8.39
N LEU A 121 -14.34 -6.83 -8.69
CA LEU A 121 -13.86 -7.06 -10.06
C LEU A 121 -14.98 -7.60 -10.96
N ARG A 122 -15.74 -8.59 -10.50
CA ARG A 122 -16.86 -9.15 -11.25
C ARG A 122 -17.91 -8.09 -11.56
N LEU A 123 -18.25 -7.24 -10.58
CA LEU A 123 -19.18 -6.13 -10.79
C LEU A 123 -18.65 -5.12 -11.82
N ALA A 124 -17.37 -4.75 -11.74
CA ALA A 124 -16.76 -3.80 -12.67
C ALA A 124 -16.68 -4.33 -14.10
N THR A 125 -16.59 -5.64 -14.27
CA THR A 125 -16.49 -6.29 -15.59
C THR A 125 -17.82 -6.87 -16.08
N SER A 126 -18.90 -6.78 -15.30
CA SER A 126 -20.22 -7.29 -15.67
C SER A 126 -20.80 -6.49 -16.85
N PRO A 127 -21.36 -7.16 -17.86
CA PRO A 127 -22.12 -6.49 -18.94
C PRO A 127 -23.47 -5.95 -18.46
N GLU A 128 -23.99 -6.40 -17.32
CA GLU A 128 -25.23 -5.91 -16.73
C GLU A 128 -24.98 -4.58 -16.01
N PRO A 129 -25.81 -3.56 -16.25
CA PRO A 129 -25.66 -2.30 -15.52
C PRO A 129 -25.91 -2.56 -14.02
N ASP A 130 -25.00 -2.09 -13.18
CA ASP A 130 -25.20 -2.09 -11.73
C ASP A 130 -26.50 -1.33 -11.41
N PRO A 131 -27.50 -1.97 -10.79
CA PRO A 131 -28.76 -1.33 -10.47
C PRO A 131 -28.63 -0.12 -9.53
N ASN A 132 -27.49 0.03 -8.86
CA ASN A 132 -27.15 1.15 -7.98
C ASN A 132 -26.21 2.17 -8.65
N ALA A 133 -25.65 1.87 -9.82
CA ALA A 133 -24.83 2.82 -10.55
C ALA A 133 -25.73 3.89 -11.19
N SER A 134 -25.42 5.13 -10.95
CA SER A 134 -25.97 6.22 -11.75
C SER A 134 -25.69 5.92 -13.22
N ASN A 135 -26.69 5.77 -14.05
CA ASN A 135 -26.77 5.48 -15.49
C ASN A 135 -25.54 5.81 -16.38
N SER A 136 -24.32 5.57 -15.93
CA SER A 136 -23.11 5.86 -16.70
C SER A 136 -22.67 4.60 -17.45
N SER A 137 -22.91 4.60 -18.75
CA SER A 137 -22.36 3.64 -19.68
C SER A 137 -20.85 3.82 -19.92
N LYS A 138 -20.14 4.50 -19.03
CA LYS A 138 -18.72 4.80 -19.18
C LYS A 138 -17.88 3.56 -18.87
N PRO A 139 -16.86 3.26 -19.68
CA PRO A 139 -15.91 2.21 -19.35
C PRO A 139 -15.15 2.55 -18.06
N TRP A 140 -14.94 1.57 -17.21
CA TRP A 140 -14.23 1.77 -15.94
C TRP A 140 -12.71 1.72 -16.13
N ALA A 141 -11.98 2.52 -15.35
CA ALA A 141 -10.52 2.52 -15.34
C ALA A 141 -9.95 1.99 -14.03
N ALA A 142 -10.49 2.43 -12.90
CA ALA A 142 -10.02 1.99 -11.60
C ALA A 142 -11.15 1.96 -10.55
N ARG A 143 -10.95 1.16 -9.51
CA ARG A 143 -11.75 1.12 -8.29
C ARG A 143 -10.83 1.19 -7.09
N PHE A 144 -11.10 2.08 -6.16
CA PHE A 144 -10.32 2.24 -4.94
C PHE A 144 -11.01 1.63 -3.74
N PHE A 145 -10.20 1.01 -2.90
CA PHE A 145 -10.59 0.49 -1.61
C PHE A 145 -9.78 1.24 -0.54
N SER A 146 -10.41 2.16 0.18
CA SER A 146 -9.71 3.08 1.10
C SER A 146 -8.63 3.93 0.38
N TYR A 147 -9.06 4.72 -0.61
CA TYR A 147 -8.21 5.48 -1.51
C TYR A 147 -7.23 4.55 -2.26
N ASP A 148 -5.98 4.95 -2.47
CA ASP A 148 -4.99 4.18 -3.22
C ASP A 148 -4.24 3.11 -2.39
N ARG A 149 -4.66 2.87 -1.14
CA ARG A 149 -4.07 1.82 -0.29
C ARG A 149 -4.25 0.42 -0.87
N LEU A 150 -5.35 0.21 -1.56
CA LEU A 150 -5.57 -0.90 -2.48
C LEU A 150 -6.41 -0.39 -3.65
N ALA A 151 -5.96 -0.63 -4.87
CA ALA A 151 -6.67 -0.22 -6.06
C ALA A 151 -6.76 -1.37 -7.07
N LEU A 152 -7.94 -1.55 -7.65
CA LEU A 152 -8.17 -2.41 -8.81
C LEU A 152 -8.02 -1.56 -10.07
N VAL A 153 -7.19 -2.00 -11.00
CA VAL A 153 -6.86 -1.29 -12.24
C VAL A 153 -7.29 -2.10 -13.46
N ASN A 154 -7.96 -1.43 -14.38
CA ASN A 154 -8.17 -1.91 -15.74
C ASN A 154 -6.97 -1.48 -16.60
N ARG A 155 -6.10 -2.42 -16.94
CA ARG A 155 -4.87 -2.17 -17.71
C ARG A 155 -5.14 -1.43 -19.02
N GLU A 156 -6.14 -1.86 -19.78
CA GLU A 156 -6.46 -1.30 -21.11
C GLU A 156 -6.83 0.19 -21.03
N ALA A 157 -7.54 0.60 -19.99
CA ALA A 157 -7.87 2.02 -19.79
C ALA A 157 -6.62 2.87 -19.62
N TYR A 158 -5.64 2.42 -18.83
CA TYR A 158 -4.39 3.13 -18.63
C TYR A 158 -3.51 3.13 -19.89
N GLU A 159 -3.43 2.01 -20.59
CA GLU A 159 -2.68 1.92 -21.86
C GLU A 159 -3.26 2.86 -22.92
N SER A 160 -4.58 2.94 -23.03
CA SER A 160 -5.26 3.75 -24.06
C SER A 160 -4.98 5.25 -23.97
N ILE A 161 -4.63 5.74 -22.79
CA ILE A 161 -4.27 7.14 -22.54
C ILE A 161 -2.76 7.37 -22.41
N GLY A 162 -1.94 6.34 -22.71
CA GLY A 162 -0.49 6.43 -22.72
C GLY A 162 0.19 6.21 -21.37
N GLY A 163 -0.51 5.68 -20.36
CA GLY A 163 0.06 5.40 -19.03
C GLY A 163 0.32 6.66 -18.20
N TRP A 164 1.15 6.51 -17.18
CA TRP A 164 1.54 7.59 -16.28
C TRP A 164 2.61 8.48 -16.91
N ASP A 165 2.45 9.80 -16.76
CA ASP A 165 3.44 10.75 -17.25
C ASP A 165 4.70 10.74 -16.37
N THR A 166 5.79 10.20 -16.90
CA THR A 166 7.05 10.07 -16.17
C THR A 166 7.81 11.39 -16.00
N ALA A 167 7.39 12.47 -16.69
CA ALA A 167 7.89 13.82 -16.43
C ALA A 167 7.42 14.33 -15.06
N ILE A 168 6.27 13.84 -14.55
CA ILE A 168 5.78 14.11 -13.20
C ILE A 168 6.19 12.93 -12.30
N PRO A 169 7.38 12.98 -11.67
CA PRO A 169 8.00 11.76 -11.14
C PRO A 169 7.35 11.23 -9.85
N TYR A 170 6.71 12.10 -9.07
CA TYR A 170 6.16 11.72 -7.75
C TYR A 170 4.85 12.46 -7.47
N TYR A 171 4.85 13.50 -6.61
CA TYR A 171 3.63 14.23 -6.28
C TYR A 171 2.96 14.82 -7.52
N PHE A 172 1.62 14.84 -7.54
CA PHE A 172 0.74 15.26 -8.64
C PHE A 172 0.71 14.32 -9.86
N SER A 173 1.47 13.23 -9.85
CA SER A 173 1.37 12.22 -10.90
C SER A 173 0.01 11.50 -10.87
N ASP A 174 -0.55 11.28 -9.70
CA ASP A 174 -1.90 10.76 -9.47
C ASP A 174 -2.97 11.73 -9.97
N CYS A 175 -2.84 13.03 -9.66
CA CYS A 175 -3.74 14.06 -10.17
C CYS A 175 -3.75 14.08 -11.70
N ASP A 176 -2.58 14.08 -12.34
CA ASP A 176 -2.44 14.04 -13.79
C ASP A 176 -3.13 12.81 -14.39
N MET A 177 -2.81 11.63 -13.85
CA MET A 177 -3.37 10.37 -14.37
C MET A 177 -4.89 10.31 -14.21
N HIS A 178 -5.39 10.66 -13.02
CA HIS A 178 -6.81 10.57 -12.73
C HIS A 178 -7.65 11.55 -13.53
N ASP A 179 -7.15 12.77 -13.70
CA ASP A 179 -7.83 13.77 -14.53
C ASP A 179 -7.81 13.39 -16.00
N ARG A 180 -6.69 12.88 -16.53
CA ARG A 180 -6.63 12.36 -17.91
C ARG A 180 -7.62 11.23 -18.14
N LEU A 181 -7.71 10.24 -17.25
CA LEU A 181 -8.71 9.18 -17.36
C LEU A 181 -10.13 9.74 -17.48
N LYS A 182 -10.49 10.70 -16.62
CA LYS A 182 -11.81 11.36 -16.67
C LYS A 182 -12.01 12.15 -17.96
N MET A 183 -10.99 12.87 -18.44
CA MET A 183 -11.02 13.61 -19.69
C MET A 183 -11.25 12.72 -20.91
N TYR A 184 -10.71 11.49 -20.88
CA TYR A 184 -10.94 10.49 -21.92
C TYR A 184 -12.23 9.68 -21.72
N GLY A 185 -13.05 10.06 -20.75
CA GLY A 185 -14.38 9.50 -20.57
C GLY A 185 -14.44 8.23 -19.77
N PHE A 186 -13.36 7.83 -19.11
CA PHE A 186 -13.38 6.68 -18.21
C PHE A 186 -14.04 7.01 -16.88
N GLU A 187 -14.72 6.02 -16.30
CA GLU A 187 -15.14 6.07 -14.93
C GLU A 187 -13.95 5.71 -14.03
N TYR A 188 -13.67 6.60 -13.11
CA TYR A 188 -12.59 6.49 -12.16
C TYR A 188 -13.16 6.54 -10.74
N ASN A 189 -12.78 5.59 -9.91
CA ASN A 189 -13.20 5.48 -8.52
C ASN A 189 -14.72 5.32 -8.31
N GLY A 190 -15.46 4.64 -9.10
CA GLY A 190 -16.89 4.31 -8.96
C GLY A 190 -17.48 4.39 -7.54
N PRO A 191 -18.54 3.68 -7.23
CA PRO A 191 -19.08 3.67 -5.88
C PRO A 191 -18.06 3.16 -4.87
N ASP A 192 -18.00 3.78 -3.69
CA ASP A 192 -17.15 3.31 -2.59
C ASP A 192 -17.56 1.90 -2.18
N ILE A 193 -16.64 0.96 -2.32
CA ILE A 193 -16.84 -0.44 -1.94
C ILE A 193 -15.95 -0.71 -0.73
N GLU A 194 -16.58 -0.85 0.42
CA GLU A 194 -15.88 -1.23 1.66
C GLU A 194 -15.69 -2.74 1.69
N ILE A 195 -14.44 -3.20 1.65
CA ILE A 195 -14.08 -4.63 1.68
C ILE A 195 -13.26 -5.03 2.91
N GLY A 196 -12.84 -4.07 3.71
CA GLY A 196 -12.02 -4.27 4.91
C GLY A 196 -11.41 -2.96 5.40
N ASP A 197 -10.66 -3.04 6.49
CA ASP A 197 -9.88 -1.93 7.02
C ASP A 197 -8.46 -1.95 6.43
N PHE A 198 -7.99 -0.78 6.07
CA PHE A 198 -6.68 -0.55 5.47
C PHE A 198 -5.93 0.48 6.28
N PHE A 199 -4.89 0.06 6.98
CA PHE A 199 -4.11 0.91 7.86
C PHE A 199 -2.75 1.26 7.25
N ASP A 200 -2.44 2.54 7.17
CA ASP A 200 -1.09 3.02 6.90
C ASP A 200 -0.21 2.79 8.13
N VAL A 201 0.75 1.88 8.03
CA VAL A 201 1.57 1.54 9.19
C VAL A 201 2.91 2.28 9.19
N ALA A 202 3.41 2.54 10.40
CA ALA A 202 4.69 3.18 10.64
C ALA A 202 5.42 2.49 11.80
N GLY A 203 6.74 2.42 11.69
CA GLY A 203 7.58 1.78 12.71
C GLY A 203 7.58 0.27 12.65
N SER A 204 8.04 -0.37 13.70
CA SER A 204 8.17 -1.81 13.82
C SER A 204 7.24 -2.36 14.89
N LEU A 205 6.69 -3.54 14.65
CA LEU A 205 5.99 -4.31 15.67
C LEU A 205 7.01 -4.97 16.61
N ASP A 206 6.75 -4.95 17.91
CA ASP A 206 7.57 -5.65 18.90
C ASP A 206 7.29 -7.17 18.92
N ASP A 207 6.09 -7.58 18.52
CA ASP A 207 5.73 -8.98 18.30
C ASP A 207 5.17 -9.19 16.89
N LEU A 208 5.99 -9.76 16.00
CA LEU A 208 5.58 -10.07 14.64
C LEU A 208 4.56 -11.21 14.55
N LEU A 209 4.36 -11.99 15.61
CA LEU A 209 3.40 -13.10 15.62
C LEU A 209 1.96 -12.60 15.49
N VAL A 210 1.68 -11.39 15.93
CA VAL A 210 0.36 -10.77 15.79
C VAL A 210 -0.10 -10.68 14.33
N LEU A 211 0.86 -10.46 13.39
CA LEU A 211 0.57 -10.44 11.95
C LEU A 211 0.09 -11.80 11.40
N TYR A 212 0.45 -12.88 12.09
CA TYR A 212 0.04 -14.23 11.72
C TYR A 212 -1.23 -14.67 12.47
N ARG A 213 -1.77 -13.80 13.34
CA ARG A 213 -3.00 -14.04 14.09
C ARG A 213 -2.97 -15.35 14.86
N LYS A 214 -1.86 -15.61 15.56
CA LYS A 214 -1.69 -16.80 16.38
C LYS A 214 -2.14 -16.53 17.81
N ASN A 215 -2.83 -17.51 18.41
CA ASN A 215 -3.33 -17.43 19.78
C ASN A 215 -2.22 -17.23 20.84
N ASP A 216 -0.97 -17.54 20.49
CA ASP A 216 0.18 -17.39 21.39
C ASP A 216 0.78 -15.97 21.36
N SER A 217 0.24 -15.06 20.55
CA SER A 217 0.70 -13.69 20.55
C SER A 217 0.36 -13.02 21.88
N THR A 218 1.40 -12.68 22.63
CA THR A 218 1.26 -12.01 23.92
C THR A 218 1.50 -10.54 23.75
N GLY A 219 0.43 -9.75 23.74
CA GLY A 219 0.50 -8.32 23.94
C GLY A 219 1.40 -7.56 22.98
N ALA A 220 1.21 -7.73 21.65
CA ALA A 220 1.91 -6.87 20.71
C ALA A 220 1.56 -5.41 20.97
N SER A 221 2.57 -4.56 20.95
CA SER A 221 2.41 -3.12 21.06
C SER A 221 3.17 -2.43 19.93
N PHE A 222 2.78 -1.22 19.62
CA PHE A 222 3.51 -0.38 18.70
C PHE A 222 4.75 0.18 19.38
N VAL A 223 5.93 -0.11 18.82
CA VAL A 223 7.20 0.44 19.29
C VAL A 223 7.60 1.61 18.40
N PHE A 224 7.68 2.77 19.00
CA PHE A 224 8.16 3.96 18.34
C PHE A 224 9.69 3.99 18.29
N ASP A 225 10.26 3.94 17.09
CA ASP A 225 11.71 4.09 16.85
C ASP A 225 12.13 5.58 16.67
N GLY A 226 11.50 6.49 17.41
CA GLY A 226 11.94 7.89 17.50
C GLY A 226 13.16 8.04 18.41
N PRO A 227 13.90 9.16 18.36
CA PRO A 227 14.98 9.43 19.30
C PRO A 227 14.39 9.43 20.71
N SER A 228 14.61 8.33 21.44
CA SER A 228 14.19 8.22 22.82
C SER A 228 14.97 9.25 23.66
N GLN A 229 14.29 10.21 24.25
CA GLN A 229 14.85 11.05 25.31
C GLN A 229 15.10 10.28 26.61
N ASP A 230 14.80 8.96 26.61
CA ASP A 230 14.91 8.12 27.81
C ASP A 230 16.01 7.07 27.63
N SER A 231 17.20 7.40 28.12
CA SER A 231 18.38 6.50 28.19
C SER A 231 18.29 5.48 29.33
N GLY A 232 17.11 5.27 29.91
CA GLY A 232 16.87 4.33 31.01
C GLY A 232 16.25 3.02 30.57
N ASN A 233 16.99 1.93 30.66
CA ASN A 233 16.52 0.52 30.56
C ASN A 233 16.47 -0.18 29.20
N VAL A 234 17.42 0.07 28.33
CA VAL A 234 17.62 -0.74 27.11
C VAL A 234 18.01 -2.21 27.45
N LYS A 235 18.61 -2.46 28.61
CA LYS A 235 18.99 -3.82 29.01
C LYS A 235 17.83 -4.73 29.42
N GLU A 236 16.86 -4.21 30.18
CA GLU A 236 15.68 -4.99 30.60
C GLU A 236 14.77 -5.33 29.41
N LYS A 237 14.55 -4.39 28.50
CA LYS A 237 13.78 -4.64 27.27
C LYS A 237 14.44 -5.69 26.36
N ARG A 238 15.78 -5.75 26.32
CA ARG A 238 16.51 -6.77 25.56
C ARG A 238 16.42 -8.18 26.18
N GLU A 239 16.38 -8.28 27.50
CA GLU A 239 16.24 -9.57 28.17
C GLU A 239 14.83 -10.13 28.09
N GLN A 240 13.81 -9.28 28.18
CA GLN A 240 12.43 -9.68 27.90
C GLN A 240 12.23 -10.13 26.44
N LYS A 241 12.81 -9.43 25.46
CA LYS A 241 12.81 -9.87 24.06
C LYS A 241 13.46 -11.23 23.86
N LYS A 242 14.56 -11.53 24.55
CA LYS A 242 15.23 -12.85 24.47
C LYS A 242 14.36 -14.00 25.01
N ALA A 243 13.56 -13.75 26.02
CA ALA A 243 12.65 -14.76 26.59
C ALA A 243 11.49 -15.10 25.65
N ILE A 244 11.02 -14.12 24.85
CA ILE A 244 9.90 -14.27 23.90
C ILE A 244 10.34 -15.00 22.62
N TYR A 245 11.53 -14.71 22.10
CA TYR A 245 12.06 -15.35 20.88
C TYR A 245 12.52 -16.81 21.05
N GLY A 246 12.59 -17.31 22.28
CA GLY A 246 13.04 -18.68 22.58
C GLY A 246 11.95 -19.75 22.48
N ARG A 247 10.67 -19.41 22.28
CA ARG A 247 9.61 -20.40 22.10
C ARG A 247 9.42 -20.75 20.63
N GLN A 248 9.96 -21.89 20.21
CA GLN A 248 9.54 -22.51 18.94
C GLN A 248 8.08 -22.97 19.07
N THR A 249 7.20 -22.26 18.38
CA THR A 249 5.83 -22.72 18.21
C THR A 249 5.72 -23.49 16.90
N SER A 250 5.52 -24.79 17.00
CA SER A 250 5.07 -25.65 15.89
C SER A 250 3.58 -25.41 15.67
N GLY A 251 3.22 -24.35 14.95
CA GLY A 251 1.82 -24.05 14.63
C GLY A 251 1.60 -24.05 13.14
N THR A 252 0.58 -24.75 12.70
CA THR A 252 0.01 -24.64 11.35
C THR A 252 -0.51 -23.23 11.12
N TRP A 253 -0.50 -22.76 9.86
CA TRP A 253 -1.02 -21.46 9.40
C TRP A 253 -2.55 -21.34 9.49
N ALA A 254 -3.21 -22.10 10.35
CA ALA A 254 -4.65 -22.00 10.56
C ALA A 254 -4.97 -20.60 11.10
N SER A 255 -5.85 -19.88 10.39
CA SER A 255 -6.43 -18.65 10.88
C SER A 255 -7.17 -18.94 12.19
N ASP A 256 -6.98 -18.08 13.18
CA ASP A 256 -7.82 -18.07 14.38
C ASP A 256 -9.30 -17.91 14.00
N GLU A 257 -10.18 -18.20 14.95
CA GLU A 257 -11.60 -17.92 14.77
C GLU A 257 -11.86 -16.45 14.44
N ILE A 258 -12.89 -16.23 13.63
CA ILE A 258 -13.32 -14.88 13.22
C ILE A 258 -13.54 -14.01 14.46
N GLY A 259 -12.97 -12.80 14.45
CA GLY A 259 -13.06 -11.85 15.56
C GLY A 259 -12.34 -12.28 16.83
N SER A 260 -11.34 -13.14 16.70
CA SER A 260 -10.50 -13.63 17.80
C SER A 260 -9.79 -12.49 18.54
N ALA A 261 -9.23 -12.82 19.71
CA ALA A 261 -8.43 -11.88 20.48
C ALA A 261 -7.22 -11.36 19.69
N SER A 262 -6.60 -12.21 18.86
CA SER A 262 -5.48 -11.84 18.03
C SER A 262 -5.88 -10.87 16.90
N TYR A 263 -7.08 -11.01 16.32
CA TYR A 263 -7.63 -10.04 15.38
C TYR A 263 -7.80 -8.67 16.03
N LYS A 264 -8.46 -8.60 17.20
CA LYS A 264 -8.68 -7.34 17.91
C LYS A 264 -7.37 -6.65 18.26
N GLN A 265 -6.39 -7.40 18.74
CA GLN A 265 -5.07 -6.89 19.07
C GLN A 265 -4.36 -6.32 17.84
N LEU A 266 -4.39 -7.03 16.71
CA LEU A 266 -3.79 -6.53 15.47
C LEU A 266 -4.48 -5.26 14.97
N HIS A 267 -5.81 -5.19 15.08
CA HIS A 267 -6.59 -4.01 14.71
C HIS A 267 -6.20 -2.80 15.56
N GLU A 268 -6.14 -2.96 16.89
CA GLU A 268 -5.73 -1.89 17.82
C GLU A 268 -4.30 -1.39 17.54
N VAL A 269 -3.37 -2.31 17.28
CA VAL A 269 -1.98 -1.96 16.95
C VAL A 269 -1.89 -1.23 15.61
N ALA A 270 -2.60 -1.70 14.59
CA ALA A 270 -2.60 -1.07 13.27
C ALA A 270 -3.20 0.34 13.31
N ASP A 271 -4.31 0.53 14.04
CA ASP A 271 -4.92 1.84 14.26
C ASP A 271 -3.96 2.82 14.99
N ALA A 272 -3.27 2.34 16.02
CA ALA A 272 -2.26 3.14 16.72
C ALA A 272 -1.09 3.55 15.82
N MET A 273 -0.64 2.64 14.93
CA MET A 273 0.42 2.95 13.96
C MET A 273 -0.05 3.98 12.93
N GLU A 274 -1.27 3.87 12.44
CA GLU A 274 -1.85 4.83 11.50
C GLU A 274 -2.00 6.22 12.12
N LYS A 275 -2.55 6.30 13.32
CA LYS A 275 -2.64 7.56 14.08
C LYS A 275 -1.29 8.22 14.24
N TYR A 276 -0.29 7.44 14.66
CA TYR A 276 1.07 7.95 14.79
C TYR A 276 1.62 8.50 13.45
N LYS A 277 1.42 7.77 12.35
CA LYS A 277 1.90 8.17 11.03
C LYS A 277 1.23 9.46 10.53
N ASN A 278 -0.05 9.64 10.80
CA ASN A 278 -0.82 10.78 10.33
C ASN A 278 -0.72 12.01 11.25
N GLU A 279 -0.59 11.81 12.57
CA GLU A 279 -0.59 12.87 13.57
C GLU A 279 0.82 13.26 14.05
N GLY A 280 1.83 12.51 13.64
CA GLY A 280 3.21 12.63 14.14
C GLY A 280 3.96 13.91 13.72
N GLY A 281 3.32 14.85 13.03
CA GLY A 281 3.93 16.12 12.63
C GLY A 281 5.22 15.91 11.84
N PRO A 282 6.36 16.52 12.27
CA PRO A 282 7.65 16.38 11.59
C PRO A 282 8.17 14.93 11.52
N ASN A 283 7.65 14.06 12.38
CA ASN A 283 7.99 12.64 12.43
C ASN A 283 6.97 11.74 11.73
N GLY A 284 5.99 12.32 11.10
CA GLY A 284 4.90 11.62 10.44
C GLY A 284 5.24 11.11 9.05
N ARG A 285 4.26 11.26 8.16
CA ARG A 285 4.31 10.75 6.79
C ARG A 285 5.50 11.32 6.01
N ASN A 286 6.14 10.47 5.19
CA ASN A 286 7.25 10.82 4.28
C ASN A 286 8.57 11.26 4.96
N THR A 287 8.78 10.97 6.24
CA THR A 287 10.01 11.36 6.96
C THR A 287 10.84 10.17 7.44
N TRP A 288 10.43 8.95 7.11
CA TRP A 288 11.07 7.73 7.59
C TRP A 288 12.50 7.53 7.04
N GLN A 289 12.80 8.05 5.85
CA GLN A 289 14.12 7.90 5.21
C GLN A 289 15.24 8.57 6.03
N ALA A 290 15.02 9.78 6.50
CA ALA A 290 16.00 10.53 7.29
C ALA A 290 16.29 9.88 8.64
N ARG A 291 15.41 9.05 9.14
CA ARG A 291 15.55 8.36 10.42
C ARG A 291 16.15 6.97 10.32
N GLN A 292 16.32 6.46 9.13
CA GLN A 292 16.93 5.15 8.90
C GLN A 292 18.44 5.23 9.14
N THR A 293 18.94 4.36 9.99
CA THR A 293 20.36 4.23 10.28
C THR A 293 20.78 2.78 10.17
N GLY A 294 21.94 2.51 9.63
CA GLY A 294 22.44 1.16 9.47
C GLY A 294 22.85 0.87 8.03
N GLY A 295 23.28 -0.33 7.76
CA GLY A 295 23.74 -0.73 6.44
C GLY A 295 24.97 0.04 5.93
N LYS A 296 25.72 0.71 6.80
CA LYS A 296 26.90 1.49 6.42
C LYS A 296 27.92 0.59 5.71
N GLY A 297 28.29 1.00 4.50
CA GLY A 297 29.20 0.22 3.66
C GLY A 297 28.50 -0.84 2.81
N GLU A 298 27.20 -1.05 2.99
CA GLU A 298 26.42 -1.91 2.13
C GLU A 298 26.05 -1.23 0.81
N PRO A 299 25.74 -2.01 -0.24
CA PRO A 299 25.29 -1.44 -1.51
C PRO A 299 24.15 -0.45 -1.34
N TYR A 300 24.17 0.64 -2.08
CA TYR A 300 23.18 1.69 -2.17
C TYR A 300 23.13 2.66 -0.97
N TYR A 301 23.18 2.15 0.26
CA TYR A 301 23.01 3.01 1.43
C TYR A 301 24.31 3.77 1.74
N ARG A 302 24.40 5.01 1.25
CA ARG A 302 25.57 5.87 1.39
C ARG A 302 25.31 7.12 2.21
N ASP A 303 24.26 7.86 1.86
CA ASP A 303 23.93 9.17 2.39
C ASP A 303 22.41 9.32 2.55
N PRO A 304 21.85 9.09 3.75
CA PRO A 304 20.41 9.15 3.98
C PRO A 304 19.86 10.57 3.87
N GLU A 305 20.62 11.59 4.27
CA GLU A 305 20.21 13.00 4.19
C GLU A 305 20.17 13.47 2.74
N GLY A 306 21.18 13.09 1.96
CA GLY A 306 21.22 13.36 0.52
C GLY A 306 20.08 12.65 -0.23
N PHE A 307 19.75 11.42 0.18
CA PHE A 307 18.62 10.69 -0.38
C PHE A 307 17.29 11.41 -0.09
N GLU A 308 17.06 11.84 1.15
CA GLU A 308 15.86 12.61 1.51
C GLU A 308 15.77 13.92 0.74
N THR A 309 16.87 14.65 0.62
CA THR A 309 16.94 15.86 -0.20
C THR A 309 16.53 15.57 -1.64
N GLY A 310 17.02 14.47 -2.22
CA GLY A 310 16.64 14.02 -3.55
C GLY A 310 15.13 13.75 -3.69
N ILE A 311 14.53 13.09 -2.71
CA ILE A 311 13.06 12.85 -2.69
C ILE A 311 12.27 14.17 -2.61
N GLN A 312 12.73 15.13 -1.80
CA GLN A 312 12.10 16.46 -1.73
C GLN A 312 12.19 17.20 -3.06
N MET A 313 13.34 17.11 -3.75
CA MET A 313 13.53 17.73 -5.08
C MET A 313 12.57 17.13 -6.12
N ILE A 314 12.44 15.82 -6.21
CA ILE A 314 11.49 15.19 -7.16
C ILE A 314 10.03 15.46 -6.79
N THR A 315 9.72 15.63 -5.49
CA THR A 315 8.39 16.04 -5.03
C THR A 315 8.03 17.43 -5.54
N GLN A 316 8.94 18.40 -5.39
CA GLN A 316 8.71 19.76 -5.86
C GLN A 316 8.67 19.81 -7.39
N THR A 317 9.60 19.15 -8.05
CA THR A 317 9.64 19.04 -9.52
C THR A 317 8.33 18.48 -10.09
N GLY A 318 7.74 17.47 -9.43
CA GLY A 318 6.44 16.93 -9.86
C GLY A 318 5.32 17.97 -9.84
N ARG A 319 5.26 18.77 -8.77
CA ARG A 319 4.29 19.88 -8.64
C ARG A 319 4.49 20.94 -9.71
N ASP A 320 5.73 21.35 -9.93
CA ASP A 320 6.07 22.40 -10.89
C ASP A 320 5.74 21.95 -12.31
N ILE A 321 6.12 20.74 -12.70
CA ILE A 321 5.82 20.19 -14.03
C ILE A 321 4.32 20.05 -14.25
N TYR A 322 3.57 19.55 -13.24
CA TYR A 322 2.11 19.46 -13.34
C TYR A 322 1.48 20.84 -13.55
N ALA A 323 1.90 21.83 -12.77
CA ALA A 323 1.40 23.19 -12.87
C ALA A 323 1.67 23.78 -14.25
N GLU A 324 2.90 23.67 -14.75
CA GLU A 324 3.28 24.16 -16.09
C GLU A 324 2.53 23.41 -17.22
N LYS A 325 2.40 22.09 -17.09
CA LYS A 325 1.72 21.25 -18.08
C LYS A 325 0.26 21.64 -18.26
N TRP A 326 -0.44 21.93 -17.18
CA TRP A 326 -1.87 22.17 -17.18
C TRP A 326 -2.27 23.65 -17.03
N GLY A 327 -1.31 24.54 -16.80
CA GLY A 327 -1.58 25.94 -16.48
C GLY A 327 -2.45 26.10 -15.23
N HIS A 328 -2.37 25.13 -14.26
CA HIS A 328 -3.16 25.09 -13.05
C HIS A 328 -2.41 24.39 -11.92
N GLN A 329 -2.49 24.92 -10.69
CA GLN A 329 -1.66 24.46 -9.56
C GLN A 329 -2.33 23.42 -8.65
N SER A 330 -3.60 23.07 -8.88
CA SER A 330 -4.35 22.14 -8.04
C SER A 330 -4.86 20.95 -8.82
N CYS A 331 -5.10 19.83 -8.14
CA CYS A 331 -5.76 18.67 -8.71
C CYS A 331 -7.22 18.97 -9.08
N GLY A 332 -7.81 18.17 -9.96
CA GLY A 332 -9.20 18.32 -10.37
C GLY A 332 -9.38 19.31 -11.52
N LEU A 333 -8.75 19.06 -12.63
CA LEU A 333 -8.65 19.97 -13.79
C LEU A 333 -9.97 20.24 -14.53
N LEU A 334 -10.91 19.29 -14.52
CA LEU A 334 -12.17 19.42 -15.28
C LEU A 334 -13.06 20.61 -14.87
N PRO A 335 -13.24 20.90 -13.58
CA PRO A 335 -14.00 22.10 -13.14
C PRO A 335 -13.38 23.40 -13.59
N PHE A 336 -12.08 23.43 -13.88
CA PHE A 336 -11.34 24.59 -14.40
C PHE A 336 -11.31 24.64 -15.93
N GLY A 337 -12.15 23.80 -16.59
CA GLY A 337 -12.32 23.80 -18.03
C GLY A 337 -11.15 23.14 -18.80
N ARG A 338 -10.24 22.47 -18.10
CA ARG A 338 -9.15 21.73 -18.75
C ARG A 338 -9.69 20.45 -19.39
N LYS A 339 -9.15 20.09 -20.55
CA LYS A 339 -9.57 18.92 -21.34
C LYS A 339 -8.37 18.23 -21.98
N ALA A 340 -8.56 17.03 -22.47
CA ALA A 340 -7.54 16.29 -23.21
C ALA A 340 -7.04 17.12 -24.42
N GLY A 341 -5.73 17.21 -24.58
CA GLY A 341 -5.06 17.98 -25.62
C GLY A 341 -4.67 19.41 -25.21
N ASP A 342 -5.00 19.81 -23.98
CA ASP A 342 -4.61 21.13 -23.45
C ASP A 342 -3.17 21.13 -22.87
N GLU A 343 -2.57 19.96 -22.69
CA GLU A 343 -1.23 19.82 -22.10
C GLU A 343 -0.21 20.71 -22.80
N TRP A 344 0.48 21.53 -22.04
CA TRP A 344 1.52 22.46 -22.48
C TRP A 344 1.05 23.58 -23.42
N ARG A 345 -0.26 23.81 -23.53
CA ARG A 345 -0.84 24.75 -24.52
C ARG A 345 -1.70 25.85 -23.90
N ILE A 346 -1.97 25.74 -22.61
CA ILE A 346 -2.86 26.67 -21.90
C ILE A 346 -2.03 27.61 -21.03
N GLU A 347 -2.39 28.91 -21.09
CA GLU A 347 -1.84 29.92 -20.21
C GLU A 347 -2.14 29.62 -18.73
N HIS A 348 -1.25 30.08 -17.88
CA HIS A 348 -1.40 29.95 -16.44
C HIS A 348 -2.63 30.71 -15.94
N ASP A 349 -3.37 30.14 -15.00
CA ASP A 349 -4.48 30.79 -14.31
C ASP A 349 -4.07 31.42 -12.97
N TRP A 350 -2.77 31.45 -12.69
CA TRP A 350 -2.17 32.19 -11.59
C TRP A 350 -1.21 33.28 -12.08
N LYS A 351 -0.87 34.24 -11.18
CA LYS A 351 0.03 35.36 -11.46
C LYS A 351 1.46 35.04 -11.07
#